data_60eb0586a8b8a8bbe613a335e784e36c
#
_entry.id   60eb0586a8b8a8bbe613a335e784e36c
#
_cell.length_a   1.000
_cell.length_b   1.000
_cell.length_c   1.000
_cell.angle_alpha   90.00
_cell.angle_beta   90.00
_cell.angle_gamma   90.00
#
_symmetry.space_group_name_H-M   'P 1'
#
loop_
_entity.id
_entity.type
_entity.pdbx_description
1 polymer ?
#
loop_
_entity_poly.entity_id
_entity_poly.type
_entity_poly.pdbx_seq_one_letter_code
_entity_poly.pdbx_strand_id
1 'polypeptide(L)'
;KYGFLTYAGFYKAFVREFSCTPAEYIASGRVKKPHPIKLAERKHCMMTHKKASEIVKHWGLEKELVSDIFYEGNGERCENAFFIGGDFVLKFTSDFDEMQNHISLAKSLENVGLLTAVPVKTNSGEEYVVDSGIYFYLTKRIKGKEVTAQSFYTDATATNAESRARFIGEILGQLSISLKDVQMHAKEINLSKDISEWILPKGKELFPEYALFLQKKLTKLKQLCDSGNDELPRQIIHRDPNPSNILMTDKQWGILDFDLTERNIRIYDPCYAATAILSESFEADNDQKLQKWCQIYKNILYGYDSVAKLTKTE
;
A
#
# COMPACT_ATOMS: atom_id res chain seq x y z
N LYS A 1 -17.21 -15.85 12.60
CA LYS A 1 -18.38 -15.58 11.75
C LYS A 1 -17.92 -14.58 10.70
N TYR A 2 -17.82 -15.00 9.46
CA TYR A 2 -17.13 -14.33 8.34
C TYR A 2 -17.95 -13.20 7.70
N GLY A 3 -18.44 -12.22 8.46
CA GLY A 3 -19.11 -11.03 7.93
C GLY A 3 -20.53 -11.25 7.36
N PHE A 4 -21.01 -12.48 7.24
CA PHE A 4 -22.36 -12.76 6.75
C PHE A 4 -23.36 -12.84 7.90
N LEU A 5 -24.41 -12.05 7.85
CA LEU A 5 -25.48 -12.04 8.86
C LEU A 5 -26.31 -13.32 8.85
N THR A 6 -26.38 -14.02 7.73
CA THR A 6 -27.15 -15.25 7.55
C THR A 6 -26.42 -16.28 6.72
N TYR A 7 -26.72 -17.59 6.94
CA TYR A 7 -26.21 -18.66 6.09
C TYR A 7 -26.63 -18.50 4.62
N ALA A 8 -27.85 -18.01 4.37
CA ALA A 8 -28.33 -17.76 3.02
C ALA A 8 -27.54 -16.66 2.30
N GLY A 9 -27.09 -15.63 3.02
CA GLY A 9 -26.21 -14.58 2.51
C GLY A 9 -24.84 -15.14 2.12
N PHE A 10 -24.23 -15.92 3.02
CA PHE A 10 -22.98 -16.63 2.72
C PHE A 10 -23.13 -17.55 1.50
N TYR A 11 -24.19 -18.39 1.47
CA TYR A 11 -24.40 -19.35 0.40
C TYR A 11 -24.50 -18.67 -0.99
N LYS A 12 -25.29 -17.60 -1.08
CA LYS A 12 -25.46 -16.82 -2.34
C LYS A 12 -24.15 -16.18 -2.79
N ALA A 13 -23.39 -15.60 -1.86
CA ALA A 13 -22.10 -14.99 -2.16
C ALA A 13 -21.08 -16.05 -2.63
N PHE A 14 -21.08 -17.20 -1.94
CA PHE A 14 -20.19 -18.31 -2.31
C PHE A 14 -20.49 -18.87 -3.70
N VAL A 15 -21.77 -19.11 -4.00
CA VAL A 15 -22.18 -19.60 -5.35
C VAL A 15 -21.83 -18.59 -6.43
N ARG A 16 -22.01 -17.29 -6.16
CA ARG A 16 -21.65 -16.25 -7.11
C ARG A 16 -20.15 -16.22 -7.39
N GLU A 17 -19.31 -16.39 -6.37
CA GLU A 17 -17.85 -16.32 -6.46
C GLU A 17 -17.24 -17.56 -7.08
N PHE A 18 -17.71 -18.74 -6.67
CA PHE A 18 -17.10 -20.02 -7.05
C PHE A 18 -17.91 -20.83 -8.09
N SER A 19 -19.05 -20.31 -8.53
CA SER A 19 -19.98 -20.96 -9.48
C SER A 19 -20.39 -22.39 -9.11
N CYS A 20 -20.30 -22.74 -7.83
CA CYS A 20 -20.69 -24.01 -7.26
C CYS A 20 -21.11 -23.81 -5.78
N THR A 21 -21.83 -24.78 -5.24
CA THR A 21 -22.21 -24.74 -3.81
C THR A 21 -21.02 -25.01 -2.91
N PRO A 22 -21.04 -24.57 -1.63
CA PRO A 22 -19.99 -24.93 -0.68
C PRO A 22 -19.78 -26.44 -0.54
N ALA A 23 -20.84 -27.24 -0.60
CA ALA A 23 -20.77 -28.70 -0.54
C ALA A 23 -20.06 -29.30 -1.76
N GLU A 24 -20.40 -28.87 -2.95
CA GLU A 24 -19.74 -29.27 -4.20
C GLU A 24 -18.27 -28.84 -4.24
N TYR A 25 -17.96 -27.64 -3.73
CA TYR A 25 -16.61 -27.15 -3.62
C TYR A 25 -15.74 -28.05 -2.69
N ILE A 26 -16.30 -28.43 -1.54
CA ILE A 26 -15.64 -29.36 -0.61
C ILE A 26 -15.48 -30.74 -1.26
N ALA A 27 -16.52 -31.28 -1.90
CA ALA A 27 -16.50 -32.57 -2.55
C ALA A 27 -15.50 -32.65 -3.72
N SER A 28 -15.22 -31.51 -4.38
CA SER A 28 -14.26 -31.43 -5.51
C SER A 28 -12.79 -31.61 -5.08
N GLY A 29 -12.48 -31.74 -3.80
CA GLY A 29 -11.12 -31.86 -3.28
C GLY A 29 -10.26 -30.59 -3.44
N ARG A 30 -10.85 -29.48 -3.91
CA ARG A 30 -10.16 -28.19 -4.07
C ARG A 30 -9.85 -27.51 -2.73
N VAL A 31 -10.47 -27.99 -1.66
CA VAL A 31 -10.15 -27.53 -0.30
C VAL A 31 -8.88 -28.23 0.16
N LYS A 32 -7.73 -27.62 -0.05
CA LYS A 32 -6.62 -27.81 0.89
C LYS A 32 -7.17 -27.37 2.25
N LYS A 33 -7.12 -28.22 3.29
CA LYS A 33 -7.52 -27.84 4.65
C LYS A 33 -6.99 -26.43 4.90
N PRO A 34 -7.83 -25.44 5.19
CA PRO A 34 -7.31 -24.13 5.55
C PRO A 34 -6.34 -24.37 6.70
N HIS A 35 -5.13 -23.84 6.59
CA HIS A 35 -4.29 -23.72 7.78
C HIS A 35 -5.17 -23.13 8.86
N PRO A 36 -5.26 -23.74 10.06
CA PRO A 36 -6.01 -23.15 11.13
C PRO A 36 -5.50 -21.71 11.27
N ILE A 37 -6.32 -20.76 10.85
CA ILE A 37 -6.05 -19.35 11.14
C ILE A 37 -6.05 -19.34 12.66
N LYS A 38 -4.87 -19.18 13.26
CA LYS A 38 -4.77 -18.97 14.69
C LYS A 38 -5.41 -17.62 14.97
N LEU A 39 -6.74 -17.64 15.18
CA LEU A 39 -7.52 -16.46 15.58
C LEU A 39 -6.95 -15.77 16.82
N ALA A 40 -6.11 -16.48 17.60
CA ALA A 40 -5.36 -15.91 18.71
C ALA A 40 -4.22 -14.98 18.27
N GLU A 41 -3.72 -15.07 17.04
CA GLU A 41 -2.67 -14.16 16.49
C GLU A 41 -3.25 -12.92 15.83
N ARG A 42 -4.50 -12.96 15.38
CA ARG A 42 -5.27 -11.76 15.02
C ARG A 42 -6.08 -11.30 16.23
N LYS A 43 -5.43 -10.68 17.19
CA LYS A 43 -6.07 -9.81 18.19
C LYS A 43 -6.59 -8.52 17.54
N HIS A 44 -7.14 -8.59 16.36
CA HIS A 44 -8.03 -7.56 15.87
C HIS A 44 -9.37 -7.77 16.59
N CYS A 45 -9.42 -7.38 17.85
CA CYS A 45 -10.65 -6.94 18.46
C CYS A 45 -11.25 -5.98 17.45
N MET A 46 -12.43 -6.31 16.85
CA MET A 46 -13.06 -5.42 15.88
C MET A 46 -13.20 -4.06 16.56
N MET A 47 -12.34 -3.11 16.12
CA MET A 47 -12.38 -1.77 16.67
C MET A 47 -13.75 -1.16 16.39
N THR A 48 -14.45 -0.74 17.43
CA THR A 48 -15.79 -0.17 17.32
C THR A 48 -15.73 1.35 17.37
N HIS A 49 -16.70 2.03 16.77
CA HIS A 49 -16.85 3.49 16.89
C HIS A 49 -16.93 3.92 18.35
N LYS A 50 -17.59 3.13 19.23
CA LYS A 50 -17.65 3.40 20.68
C LYS A 50 -16.26 3.42 21.29
N LYS A 51 -15.41 2.42 20.99
CA LYS A 51 -14.04 2.37 21.50
C LYS A 51 -13.20 3.52 20.96
N ALA A 52 -13.31 3.82 19.66
CA ALA A 52 -12.63 4.97 19.08
C ALA A 52 -13.05 6.29 19.75
N SER A 53 -14.35 6.49 20.04
CA SER A 53 -14.84 7.67 20.78
C SER A 53 -14.32 7.74 22.22
N GLU A 54 -14.05 6.61 22.86
CA GLU A 54 -13.38 6.59 24.18
C GLU A 54 -11.91 6.99 24.08
N ILE A 55 -11.21 6.50 23.07
CA ILE A 55 -9.77 6.78 22.85
C ILE A 55 -9.53 8.25 22.48
N VAL A 56 -10.33 8.86 21.61
CA VAL A 56 -10.11 10.24 21.17
C VAL A 56 -10.31 11.28 22.26
N LYS A 57 -10.81 10.92 23.44
CA LYS A 57 -10.83 11.77 24.66
C LYS A 57 -9.44 12.22 25.06
N HIS A 58 -8.42 11.42 24.78
CA HIS A 58 -7.02 11.82 25.05
C HIS A 58 -6.57 13.04 24.25
N TRP A 59 -7.29 13.39 23.17
CA TRP A 59 -7.09 14.60 22.36
C TRP A 59 -8.18 15.65 22.56
N GLY A 60 -9.13 15.44 23.50
CA GLY A 60 -10.25 16.35 23.74
C GLY A 60 -11.31 16.35 22.63
N LEU A 61 -11.42 15.24 21.88
CA LEU A 61 -12.27 15.11 20.69
C LEU A 61 -13.48 14.17 20.94
N GLU A 62 -13.90 14.03 22.19
CA GLU A 62 -15.01 13.14 22.59
C GLU A 62 -16.38 13.51 21.98
N LYS A 63 -16.51 14.74 21.47
CA LYS A 63 -17.75 15.23 20.83
C LYS A 63 -17.74 15.05 19.31
N GLU A 64 -16.59 14.70 18.75
CA GLU A 64 -16.46 14.51 17.33
C GLU A 64 -17.08 13.20 16.86
N LEU A 65 -17.68 13.22 15.67
CA LEU A 65 -18.24 12.04 15.05
C LEU A 65 -17.13 11.09 14.62
N VAL A 66 -17.26 9.82 15.01
CA VAL A 66 -16.40 8.73 14.49
C VAL A 66 -17.10 8.11 13.28
N SER A 67 -16.44 8.05 12.16
CA SER A 67 -16.96 7.42 10.93
C SER A 67 -15.93 6.54 10.23
N ASP A 68 -16.44 5.54 9.50
CA ASP A 68 -15.60 4.65 8.70
C ASP A 68 -14.96 5.40 7.54
N ILE A 69 -13.78 4.92 7.14
CA ILE A 69 -13.08 5.34 5.94
C ILE A 69 -13.33 4.28 4.87
N PHE A 70 -13.68 4.72 3.67
CA PHE A 70 -13.84 3.86 2.50
C PHE A 70 -12.89 4.32 1.40
N TYR A 71 -12.18 3.38 0.78
CA TYR A 71 -11.30 3.66 -0.36
C TYR A 71 -12.13 4.02 -1.60
N GLU A 72 -11.78 5.12 -2.26
CA GLU A 72 -12.52 5.60 -3.45
C GLU A 72 -12.43 4.61 -4.63
N GLY A 73 -11.31 3.86 -4.74
CA GLY A 73 -11.06 2.96 -5.86
C GLY A 73 -11.95 1.71 -5.89
N ASN A 74 -12.18 1.08 -4.74
CA ASN A 74 -12.91 -0.21 -4.64
C ASN A 74 -14.09 -0.20 -3.67
N GLY A 75 -14.28 0.90 -2.92
CA GLY A 75 -15.34 1.02 -1.91
C GLY A 75 -15.15 0.14 -0.68
N GLU A 76 -13.97 -0.46 -0.49
CA GLU A 76 -13.67 -1.24 0.69
C GLU A 76 -13.45 -0.35 1.92
N ARG A 77 -13.84 -0.86 3.09
CA ARG A 77 -13.64 -0.16 4.35
C ARG A 77 -12.19 -0.31 4.81
N CYS A 78 -11.57 0.79 5.22
CA CYS A 78 -10.30 0.77 5.92
C CYS A 78 -10.45 0.09 7.29
N GLU A 79 -9.61 -0.90 7.58
CA GLU A 79 -9.73 -1.73 8.78
C GLU A 79 -8.98 -1.18 10.00
N ASN A 80 -8.00 -0.29 9.78
CA ASN A 80 -7.07 0.20 10.80
C ASN A 80 -7.16 1.71 11.07
N ALA A 81 -8.22 2.39 10.56
CA ALA A 81 -8.41 3.81 10.79
C ALA A 81 -9.87 4.25 10.78
N PHE A 82 -10.14 5.39 11.43
CA PHE A 82 -11.43 6.09 11.41
C PHE A 82 -11.23 7.57 11.16
N PHE A 83 -12.19 8.21 10.49
CA PHE A 83 -12.31 9.67 10.53
C PHE A 83 -12.86 10.12 11.88
N ILE A 84 -12.27 11.17 12.42
CA ILE A 84 -12.71 11.85 13.65
C ILE A 84 -13.09 13.28 13.27
N GLY A 85 -14.40 13.55 13.27
CA GLY A 85 -14.93 14.77 12.72
C GLY A 85 -14.54 14.94 11.25
N GLY A 86 -14.32 16.20 10.84
CA GLY A 86 -13.89 16.52 9.47
C GLY A 86 -12.38 16.64 9.28
N ASP A 87 -11.59 16.69 10.36
CA ASP A 87 -10.23 17.20 10.34
C ASP A 87 -9.16 16.20 10.80
N PHE A 88 -9.56 15.04 11.33
CA PHE A 88 -8.61 14.08 11.88
C PHE A 88 -8.85 12.65 11.41
N VAL A 89 -7.78 11.84 11.52
CA VAL A 89 -7.80 10.38 11.32
C VAL A 89 -7.20 9.72 12.55
N LEU A 90 -7.94 8.83 13.18
CA LEU A 90 -7.44 7.95 14.24
C LEU A 90 -6.95 6.65 13.59
N LYS A 91 -5.65 6.41 13.58
CA LYS A 91 -5.04 5.12 13.18
C LYS A 91 -4.77 4.26 14.41
N PHE A 92 -4.74 2.94 14.20
CA PHE A 92 -4.42 2.00 15.27
C PHE A 92 -3.78 0.73 14.71
N THR A 93 -2.82 0.20 15.47
CA THR A 93 -2.11 -1.04 15.16
C THR A 93 -1.72 -1.77 16.45
N SER A 94 -1.48 -3.08 16.38
CA SER A 94 -0.86 -3.84 17.47
C SER A 94 0.66 -3.91 17.36
N ASP A 95 1.24 -3.38 16.28
CA ASP A 95 2.67 -3.39 16.01
C ASP A 95 3.28 -2.03 16.42
N PHE A 96 4.18 -2.07 17.40
CA PHE A 96 4.86 -0.87 17.90
C PHE A 96 5.81 -0.28 16.86
N ASP A 97 6.54 -1.12 16.15
CA ASP A 97 7.53 -0.68 15.17
C ASP A 97 6.85 -0.04 13.96
N GLU A 98 5.73 -0.60 13.50
CA GLU A 98 4.87 -0.03 12.45
C GLU A 98 4.41 1.39 12.82
N MET A 99 3.86 1.58 14.03
CA MET A 99 3.43 2.88 14.51
C MET A 99 4.60 3.88 14.61
N GLN A 100 5.72 3.47 15.23
CA GLN A 100 6.90 4.33 15.39
C GLN A 100 7.51 4.74 14.05
N ASN A 101 7.55 3.82 13.11
CA ASN A 101 8.03 4.07 11.77
C ASN A 101 7.14 5.10 11.05
N HIS A 102 5.83 4.93 11.12
CA HIS A 102 4.88 5.89 10.56
C HIS A 102 5.09 7.29 11.15
N ILE A 103 5.11 7.41 12.48
CA ILE A 103 5.28 8.70 13.19
C ILE A 103 6.61 9.36 12.80
N SER A 104 7.70 8.61 12.85
CA SER A 104 9.05 9.12 12.57
C SER A 104 9.18 9.58 11.12
N LEU A 105 8.64 8.79 10.20
CA LEU A 105 8.73 9.08 8.77
C LEU A 105 7.87 10.28 8.38
N ALA A 106 6.62 10.33 8.86
CA ALA A 106 5.73 11.46 8.61
C ALA A 106 6.36 12.79 9.06
N LYS A 107 6.99 12.82 10.24
CA LYS A 107 7.72 14.00 10.73
C LYS A 107 8.94 14.34 9.88
N SER A 108 9.72 13.33 9.49
CA SER A 108 10.92 13.55 8.66
C SER A 108 10.53 14.16 7.31
N LEU A 109 9.45 13.69 6.70
CA LEU A 109 8.95 14.20 5.42
C LEU A 109 8.32 15.60 5.56
N GLU A 110 7.61 15.88 6.66
CA GLU A 110 7.10 17.23 6.95
C GLU A 110 8.25 18.25 7.06
N ASN A 111 9.35 17.88 7.72
CA ASN A 111 10.53 18.74 7.88
C ASN A 111 11.18 19.14 6.55
N VAL A 112 11.02 18.35 5.51
CA VAL A 112 11.49 18.68 4.13
C VAL A 112 10.37 19.24 3.26
N GLY A 113 9.22 19.60 3.86
CA GLY A 113 8.12 20.30 3.21
C GLY A 113 7.13 19.41 2.45
N LEU A 114 7.20 18.10 2.62
CA LEU A 114 6.21 17.19 2.05
C LEU A 114 4.97 17.09 2.93
N LEU A 115 3.79 17.15 2.31
CA LEU A 115 2.52 17.01 3.03
C LEU A 115 2.29 15.54 3.39
N THR A 116 2.26 15.26 4.69
CA THR A 116 2.04 13.92 5.24
C THR A 116 1.05 13.96 6.40
N ALA A 117 0.57 12.79 6.79
CA ALA A 117 -0.34 12.63 7.93
C ALA A 117 0.45 12.65 9.25
N VAL A 118 0.93 13.82 9.66
CA VAL A 118 1.73 14.00 10.87
C VAL A 118 0.89 13.78 12.13
N PRO A 119 1.42 13.08 13.16
CA PRO A 119 0.69 12.84 14.40
C PRO A 119 0.41 14.13 15.17
N VAL A 120 -0.76 14.17 15.79
CA VAL A 120 -1.22 15.22 16.69
C VAL A 120 -0.99 14.74 18.12
N LYS A 121 -0.32 15.54 18.94
CA LYS A 121 -0.09 15.20 20.35
C LYS A 121 -1.38 15.17 21.15
N THR A 122 -1.46 14.25 22.10
CA THR A 122 -2.53 14.20 23.10
C THR A 122 -2.50 15.44 24.00
N ASN A 123 -3.54 15.64 24.80
CA ASN A 123 -3.59 16.72 25.78
C ASN A 123 -2.48 16.61 26.86
N SER A 124 -1.92 15.41 27.05
CA SER A 124 -0.76 15.17 27.93
C SER A 124 0.60 15.32 27.23
N GLY A 125 0.60 15.62 25.92
CA GLY A 125 1.83 15.81 25.14
C GLY A 125 2.38 14.57 24.46
N GLU A 126 1.75 13.40 24.63
CA GLU A 126 2.16 12.13 24.04
C GLU A 126 1.77 12.05 22.55
N GLU A 127 2.46 11.26 21.77
CA GLU A 127 2.21 11.10 20.34
C GLU A 127 1.22 9.98 20.02
N TYR A 128 1.03 9.07 20.96
CA TYR A 128 0.13 7.92 20.85
C TYR A 128 -0.44 7.54 22.23
N VAL A 129 -1.45 6.72 22.21
CA VAL A 129 -2.08 6.12 23.39
C VAL A 129 -2.02 4.61 23.27
N VAL A 130 -1.78 3.90 24.37
CA VAL A 130 -1.85 2.45 24.42
C VAL A 130 -3.06 2.02 25.23
N ASP A 131 -3.91 1.20 24.62
CA ASP A 131 -5.01 0.55 25.30
C ASP A 131 -5.14 -0.91 24.87
N SER A 132 -5.15 -1.80 25.87
CA SER A 132 -5.31 -3.25 25.64
C SER A 132 -4.30 -3.86 24.63
N GLY A 133 -3.07 -3.31 24.58
CA GLY A 133 -2.00 -3.75 23.68
C GLY A 133 -2.16 -3.27 22.23
N ILE A 134 -3.02 -2.27 22.02
CA ILE A 134 -3.19 -1.57 20.74
C ILE A 134 -2.66 -0.15 20.90
N TYR A 135 -1.90 0.29 19.91
CA TYR A 135 -1.35 1.64 19.81
C TYR A 135 -2.28 2.49 18.95
N PHE A 136 -2.68 3.65 19.46
CA PHE A 136 -3.56 4.61 18.80
C PHE A 136 -2.83 5.91 18.61
N TYR A 137 -2.86 6.45 17.40
CA TYR A 137 -2.32 7.76 17.12
C TYR A 137 -3.26 8.55 16.21
N LEU A 138 -3.36 9.84 16.49
CA LEU A 138 -4.23 10.75 15.75
C LEU A 138 -3.39 11.56 14.78
N THR A 139 -3.84 11.69 13.54
CA THR A 139 -3.20 12.53 12.53
C THR A 139 -4.17 13.57 12.00
N LYS A 140 -3.65 14.67 11.46
CA LYS A 140 -4.46 15.60 10.68
C LYS A 140 -4.89 14.95 9.37
N ARG A 141 -6.16 15.11 9.01
CA ARG A 141 -6.68 14.65 7.74
C ARG A 141 -6.14 15.51 6.61
N ILE A 142 -5.53 14.92 5.61
CA ILE A 142 -5.21 15.59 4.35
C ILE A 142 -6.48 15.64 3.51
N LYS A 143 -6.99 16.85 3.25
CA LYS A 143 -8.18 17.05 2.41
C LYS A 143 -7.74 17.11 0.95
N GLY A 144 -7.82 16.00 0.26
CA GLY A 144 -7.44 15.84 -1.15
C GLY A 144 -8.26 14.74 -1.80
N LYS A 145 -8.09 14.57 -3.11
CA LYS A 145 -8.66 13.48 -3.88
C LYS A 145 -7.60 12.42 -4.13
N GLU A 146 -7.95 11.16 -3.93
CA GLU A 146 -7.11 10.02 -4.29
C GLU A 146 -6.86 9.97 -5.79
N VAL A 147 -5.68 9.53 -6.17
CA VAL A 147 -5.37 9.20 -7.56
C VAL A 147 -5.80 7.75 -7.80
N THR A 148 -6.87 7.56 -8.57
CA THR A 148 -7.37 6.22 -8.89
C THR A 148 -6.73 5.64 -10.14
N ALA A 149 -6.51 4.32 -10.18
CA ALA A 149 -5.98 3.64 -11.37
C ALA A 149 -6.87 3.86 -12.59
N GLN A 150 -8.18 3.86 -12.41
CA GLN A 150 -9.15 4.12 -13.48
C GLN A 150 -8.95 5.50 -14.14
N SER A 151 -8.49 6.49 -13.38
CA SER A 151 -8.27 7.85 -13.89
C SER A 151 -7.24 7.93 -15.03
N PHE A 152 -6.33 6.93 -15.15
CA PHE A 152 -5.36 6.83 -16.25
C PHE A 152 -5.97 6.33 -17.56
N TYR A 153 -7.17 5.75 -17.52
CA TYR A 153 -7.82 5.12 -18.68
C TYR A 153 -9.07 5.85 -19.15
N THR A 154 -9.73 6.61 -18.28
CA THR A 154 -11.01 7.29 -18.59
C THR A 154 -10.84 8.62 -19.31
N ASP A 155 -9.65 9.21 -19.26
CA ASP A 155 -9.41 10.50 -19.90
C ASP A 155 -9.25 10.32 -21.42
N ALA A 156 -10.08 10.97 -22.21
CA ALA A 156 -10.22 10.79 -23.66
C ALA A 156 -8.96 11.21 -24.46
N THR A 157 -8.02 11.92 -23.82
CA THR A 157 -6.78 12.35 -24.46
C THR A 157 -5.58 11.57 -23.92
N ALA A 158 -4.87 10.87 -24.80
CA ALA A 158 -3.63 10.14 -24.46
C ALA A 158 -2.62 11.04 -23.70
N THR A 159 -2.56 12.32 -24.07
CA THR A 159 -1.69 13.34 -23.47
C THR A 159 -1.92 13.53 -21.98
N ASN A 160 -3.15 13.43 -21.49
CA ASN A 160 -3.45 13.63 -20.07
C ASN A 160 -3.03 12.43 -19.22
N ALA A 161 -3.20 11.20 -19.72
CA ALA A 161 -2.76 9.99 -19.01
C ALA A 161 -1.23 9.94 -18.87
N GLU A 162 -0.50 10.29 -19.93
CA GLU A 162 0.96 10.33 -19.92
C GLU A 162 1.49 11.44 -19.01
N SER A 163 0.91 12.63 -19.04
CA SER A 163 1.28 13.75 -18.16
C SER A 163 1.03 13.40 -16.70
N ARG A 164 -0.11 12.76 -16.41
CA ARG A 164 -0.45 12.28 -15.06
C ARG A 164 0.52 11.21 -14.58
N ALA A 165 0.84 10.23 -15.44
CA ALA A 165 1.82 9.19 -15.12
C ALA A 165 3.20 9.78 -14.85
N ARG A 166 3.64 10.74 -15.68
CA ARG A 166 4.90 11.46 -15.47
C ARG A 166 4.91 12.21 -14.16
N PHE A 167 3.82 12.90 -13.82
CA PHE A 167 3.68 13.61 -12.55
C PHE A 167 3.75 12.68 -11.34
N ILE A 168 3.10 11.49 -11.39
CA ILE A 168 3.25 10.48 -10.35
C ILE A 168 4.72 10.05 -10.21
N GLY A 169 5.42 9.85 -11.33
CA GLY A 169 6.85 9.57 -11.31
C GLY A 169 7.67 10.67 -10.63
N GLU A 170 7.36 11.94 -10.90
CA GLU A 170 8.01 13.09 -10.26
C GLU A 170 7.77 13.11 -8.74
N ILE A 171 6.55 12.84 -8.30
CA ILE A 171 6.19 12.68 -6.87
C ILE A 171 7.05 11.59 -6.22
N LEU A 172 7.10 10.41 -6.83
CA LEU A 172 7.88 9.28 -6.31
C LEU A 172 9.39 9.57 -6.33
N GLY A 173 9.86 10.34 -7.30
CA GLY A 173 11.25 10.83 -7.36
C GLY A 173 11.55 11.78 -6.19
N GLN A 174 10.66 12.73 -5.90
CA GLN A 174 10.79 13.64 -4.75
C GLN A 174 10.78 12.86 -3.43
N LEU A 175 9.84 11.91 -3.29
CA LEU A 175 9.78 11.03 -2.14
C LEU A 175 11.09 10.24 -1.98
N SER A 176 11.60 9.64 -3.04
CA SER A 176 12.85 8.87 -3.02
C SER A 176 14.05 9.71 -2.55
N ILE A 177 14.18 10.96 -3.02
CA ILE A 177 15.22 11.88 -2.56
C ILE A 177 15.05 12.18 -1.07
N SER A 178 13.82 12.44 -0.63
CA SER A 178 13.53 12.76 0.78
C SER A 178 13.77 11.59 1.72
N LEU A 179 13.61 10.34 1.25
CA LEU A 179 13.84 9.12 2.02
C LEU A 179 15.30 8.67 2.06
N LYS A 180 16.16 9.22 1.18
CA LYS A 180 17.54 8.75 0.98
C LYS A 180 18.36 8.74 2.27
N ASP A 181 18.27 9.82 3.04
CA ASP A 181 19.09 10.03 4.23
C ASP A 181 18.33 9.80 5.54
N VAL A 182 17.10 9.28 5.47
CA VAL A 182 16.30 8.98 6.66
C VAL A 182 16.93 7.84 7.43
N GLN A 183 17.22 8.12 8.72
CA GLN A 183 17.73 7.15 9.67
C GLN A 183 16.57 6.65 10.54
N MET A 184 16.16 5.41 10.34
CA MET A 184 15.11 4.76 11.12
C MET A 184 15.35 3.26 11.19
N HIS A 185 14.78 2.62 12.18
CA HIS A 185 14.72 1.16 12.23
C HIS A 185 13.66 0.69 11.23
N ALA A 186 14.09 -0.02 10.20
CA ALA A 186 13.21 -0.58 9.19
C ALA A 186 13.64 -2.01 8.84
N LYS A 187 12.70 -2.81 8.44
CA LYS A 187 12.97 -4.17 7.97
C LYS A 187 13.92 -4.10 6.78
N GLU A 188 15.01 -4.84 6.86
CA GLU A 188 15.98 -4.98 5.76
C GLU A 188 15.53 -6.11 4.82
N ILE A 189 15.25 -5.79 3.58
CA ILE A 189 14.85 -6.78 2.57
C ILE A 189 16.07 -7.32 1.85
N ASN A 190 16.18 -8.62 1.76
CA ASN A 190 17.12 -9.29 0.91
C ASN A 190 16.43 -9.83 -0.34
N LEU A 191 16.29 -8.97 -1.35
CA LEU A 191 15.60 -9.32 -2.59
C LEU A 191 16.22 -10.53 -3.30
N SER A 192 17.55 -10.69 -3.23
CA SER A 192 18.25 -11.85 -3.79
C SER A 192 17.80 -13.16 -3.13
N LYS A 193 17.67 -13.15 -1.82
CA LYS A 193 17.14 -14.27 -1.03
C LYS A 193 15.68 -14.54 -1.38
N ASP A 194 14.86 -13.49 -1.40
CA ASP A 194 13.43 -13.61 -1.70
C ASP A 194 13.20 -14.18 -3.11
N ILE A 195 13.99 -13.75 -4.11
CA ILE A 195 13.94 -14.32 -5.46
C ILE A 195 14.21 -15.82 -5.43
N SER A 196 15.22 -16.26 -4.67
CA SER A 196 15.66 -17.66 -4.67
C SER A 196 14.71 -18.57 -3.89
N GLU A 197 14.26 -18.12 -2.72
CA GLU A 197 13.55 -18.96 -1.76
C GLU A 197 12.02 -18.92 -1.95
N TRP A 198 11.49 -17.86 -2.52
CA TRP A 198 10.05 -17.67 -2.62
C TRP A 198 9.57 -17.25 -4.02
N ILE A 199 10.08 -16.14 -4.60
CA ILE A 199 9.49 -15.55 -5.81
C ILE A 199 9.60 -16.50 -6.99
N LEU A 200 10.80 -17.04 -7.25
CA LEU A 200 11.03 -17.93 -8.39
C LEU A 200 10.36 -19.30 -8.21
N PRO A 201 10.46 -19.98 -7.05
CA PRO A 201 9.72 -21.22 -6.83
C PRO A 201 8.21 -21.05 -6.98
N LYS A 202 7.65 -19.99 -6.37
CA LYS A 202 6.21 -19.75 -6.43
C LYS A 202 5.76 -19.34 -7.83
N GLY A 203 6.55 -18.52 -8.52
CA GLY A 203 6.27 -18.13 -9.90
C GLY A 203 6.23 -19.33 -10.86
N LYS A 204 7.15 -20.29 -10.69
CA LYS A 204 7.14 -21.53 -11.49
C LYS A 204 5.96 -22.46 -11.17
N GLU A 205 5.54 -22.50 -9.89
CA GLU A 205 4.36 -23.25 -9.47
C GLU A 205 3.07 -22.69 -10.09
N LEU A 206 2.90 -21.36 -10.04
CA LEU A 206 1.69 -20.68 -10.48
C LEU A 206 1.60 -20.52 -12.00
N PHE A 207 2.74 -20.37 -12.67
CA PHE A 207 2.86 -20.07 -14.09
C PHE A 207 3.88 -20.99 -14.77
N PRO A 208 3.63 -22.30 -14.84
CA PRO A 208 4.58 -23.27 -15.36
C PRO A 208 4.97 -23.03 -16.82
N GLU A 209 4.07 -22.49 -17.64
CA GLU A 209 4.30 -22.13 -19.03
C GLU A 209 5.34 -20.99 -19.17
N TYR A 210 5.49 -20.14 -18.16
CA TYR A 210 6.49 -19.06 -18.13
C TYR A 210 7.75 -19.41 -17.31
N ALA A 211 7.91 -20.65 -16.85
CA ALA A 211 8.97 -21.04 -15.92
C ALA A 211 10.38 -20.66 -16.42
N LEU A 212 10.69 -20.92 -17.69
CA LEU A 212 11.99 -20.59 -18.29
C LEU A 212 12.20 -19.06 -18.40
N PHE A 213 11.15 -18.32 -18.75
CA PHE A 213 11.21 -16.86 -18.82
C PHE A 213 11.46 -16.27 -17.43
N LEU A 214 10.70 -16.70 -16.42
CA LEU A 214 10.86 -16.27 -15.03
C LEU A 214 12.24 -16.61 -14.51
N GLN A 215 12.73 -17.84 -14.75
CA GLN A 215 14.08 -18.25 -14.38
C GLN A 215 15.12 -17.27 -14.95
N LYS A 216 15.07 -16.99 -16.25
CA LYS A 216 16.04 -16.12 -16.92
C LYS A 216 16.03 -14.70 -16.35
N LYS A 217 14.83 -14.12 -16.18
CA LYS A 217 14.67 -12.73 -15.73
C LYS A 217 15.04 -12.55 -14.26
N LEU A 218 14.52 -13.43 -13.40
CA LEU A 218 14.76 -13.35 -11.95
C LEU A 218 16.20 -13.71 -11.58
N THR A 219 16.84 -14.66 -12.30
CA THR A 219 18.27 -14.93 -12.08
C THR A 219 19.14 -13.72 -12.44
N LYS A 220 18.81 -12.99 -13.52
CA LYS A 220 19.53 -11.77 -13.86
C LYS A 220 19.34 -10.70 -12.78
N LEU A 221 18.11 -10.48 -12.32
CA LEU A 221 17.84 -9.52 -11.24
C LEU A 221 18.58 -9.92 -9.95
N LYS A 222 18.57 -11.19 -9.60
CA LYS A 222 19.34 -11.71 -8.46
C LYS A 222 20.83 -11.39 -8.58
N GLN A 223 21.43 -11.63 -9.73
CA GLN A 223 22.85 -11.32 -9.97
C GLN A 223 23.15 -9.83 -9.76
N LEU A 224 22.27 -8.93 -10.21
CA LEU A 224 22.40 -7.49 -9.98
C LEU A 224 22.32 -7.14 -8.48
N CYS A 225 21.41 -7.79 -7.74
CA CYS A 225 21.32 -7.60 -6.29
C CYS A 225 22.56 -8.11 -5.54
N ASP A 226 23.19 -9.19 -6.03
CA ASP A 226 24.37 -9.83 -5.41
C ASP A 226 25.69 -9.16 -5.79
N SER A 227 25.73 -8.34 -6.82
CA SER A 227 26.99 -7.79 -7.38
C SER A 227 27.77 -6.88 -6.41
N GLY A 228 27.12 -6.45 -5.32
CA GLY A 228 27.75 -5.65 -4.26
C GLY A 228 28.18 -4.25 -4.67
N ASN A 229 27.97 -3.90 -5.93
CA ASN A 229 28.20 -2.56 -6.46
C ASN A 229 26.97 -1.70 -6.22
N ASP A 230 27.13 -0.39 -6.09
CA ASP A 230 26.04 0.61 -5.97
C ASP A 230 25.14 0.69 -7.23
N GLU A 231 25.08 -0.41 -8.00
CA GLU A 231 24.33 -0.49 -9.24
C GLU A 231 22.81 -0.45 -9.01
N LEU A 232 22.36 -0.98 -7.85
CA LEU A 232 20.97 -0.88 -7.38
C LEU A 232 20.94 -0.17 -6.01
N PRO A 233 20.85 1.16 -5.99
CA PRO A 233 20.86 1.92 -4.74
C PRO A 233 19.75 1.46 -3.78
N ARG A 234 20.12 1.29 -2.51
CA ARG A 234 19.24 0.84 -1.43
C ARG A 234 19.05 1.95 -0.41
N GLN A 235 17.83 2.13 0.00
CA GLN A 235 17.45 3.16 0.97
C GLN A 235 16.13 2.77 1.65
N ILE A 236 15.64 3.62 2.54
CA ILE A 236 14.24 3.55 2.99
C ILE A 236 13.35 3.83 1.78
N ILE A 237 12.34 2.99 1.59
CA ILE A 237 11.31 3.13 0.55
C ILE A 237 9.92 3.09 1.19
N HIS A 238 8.94 3.61 0.50
CA HIS A 238 7.53 3.56 0.93
C HIS A 238 6.99 2.13 0.90
N ARG A 239 7.38 1.38 -0.10
CA ARG A 239 6.99 0.00 -0.42
C ARG A 239 5.56 -0.17 -0.95
N ASP A 240 4.62 0.63 -0.53
CA ASP A 240 3.23 0.63 -1.02
C ASP A 240 2.80 2.00 -1.58
N PRO A 241 3.53 2.57 -2.56
CA PRO A 241 3.15 3.83 -3.18
C PRO A 241 2.03 3.60 -4.22
N ASN A 242 0.95 2.94 -3.80
CA ASN A 242 -0.26 2.85 -4.59
C ASN A 242 -0.73 4.28 -4.90
N PRO A 243 -1.16 4.59 -6.12
CA PRO A 243 -1.72 5.90 -6.44
C PRO A 243 -2.82 6.38 -5.48
N SER A 244 -3.61 5.49 -4.89
CA SER A 244 -4.60 5.82 -3.85
C SER A 244 -3.98 6.37 -2.56
N ASN A 245 -2.69 6.11 -2.29
CA ASN A 245 -1.95 6.71 -1.19
C ASN A 245 -1.41 8.12 -1.53
N ILE A 246 -1.66 8.61 -2.74
CA ILE A 246 -1.31 9.95 -3.18
C ILE A 246 -2.58 10.80 -3.23
N LEU A 247 -2.63 11.84 -2.39
CA LEU A 247 -3.75 12.77 -2.32
C LEU A 247 -3.40 14.06 -3.05
N MET A 248 -4.22 14.41 -4.04
CA MET A 248 -4.13 15.68 -4.76
C MET A 248 -4.99 16.72 -4.05
N THR A 249 -4.37 17.80 -3.58
CA THR A 249 -5.05 18.97 -3.02
C THR A 249 -5.05 20.11 -4.04
N ASP A 250 -5.74 21.22 -3.74
CA ASP A 250 -5.75 22.39 -4.62
C ASP A 250 -4.37 23.06 -4.78
N LYS A 251 -3.44 22.80 -3.86
CA LYS A 251 -2.14 23.51 -3.80
C LYS A 251 -0.93 22.58 -3.98
N GLN A 252 -1.06 21.32 -3.57
CA GLN A 252 0.05 20.39 -3.53
C GLN A 252 -0.47 18.95 -3.49
N TRP A 253 0.43 17.99 -3.51
CA TRP A 253 0.11 16.60 -3.24
C TRP A 253 0.55 16.21 -1.83
N GLY A 254 -0.08 15.18 -1.28
CA GLY A 254 0.30 14.56 -0.01
C GLY A 254 0.44 13.06 -0.20
N ILE A 255 1.21 12.43 0.68
CA ILE A 255 1.40 10.98 0.67
C ILE A 255 1.00 10.39 2.01
N LEU A 256 0.36 9.22 1.96
CA LEU A 256 -0.20 8.51 3.09
C LEU A 256 0.42 7.12 3.21
N ASP A 257 0.19 6.52 4.36
CA ASP A 257 0.33 5.08 4.64
C ASP A 257 1.75 4.53 4.54
N PHE A 258 2.57 4.85 5.54
CA PHE A 258 3.96 4.39 5.69
C PHE A 258 4.08 3.07 6.45
N ASP A 259 2.99 2.34 6.65
CA ASP A 259 2.93 1.15 7.51
C ASP A 259 3.84 0.01 6.99
N LEU A 260 4.05 -0.05 5.67
CA LEU A 260 4.88 -1.07 5.03
C LEU A 260 6.32 -0.63 4.72
N THR A 261 6.72 0.56 5.17
CA THR A 261 8.06 1.12 4.92
C THR A 261 9.18 0.13 5.28
N GLU A 262 10.15 -0.01 4.38
CA GLU A 262 11.26 -0.95 4.53
C GLU A 262 12.54 -0.40 3.88
N ARG A 263 13.68 -1.06 4.10
CA ARG A 263 14.93 -0.76 3.38
C ARG A 263 15.08 -1.72 2.20
N ASN A 264 15.00 -1.19 0.99
CA ASN A 264 15.06 -1.97 -0.24
C ASN A 264 15.68 -1.16 -1.39
N ILE A 265 15.77 -1.73 -2.60
CA ILE A 265 16.19 -1.00 -3.79
C ILE A 265 15.17 0.11 -4.11
N ARG A 266 15.66 1.34 -4.37
CA ARG A 266 14.78 2.52 -4.51
C ARG A 266 13.88 2.48 -5.75
N ILE A 267 14.31 1.78 -6.80
CA ILE A 267 13.50 1.61 -8.03
C ILE A 267 12.23 0.77 -7.79
N TYR A 268 12.12 0.11 -6.63
CA TYR A 268 10.94 -0.68 -6.27
C TYR A 268 9.67 0.18 -6.29
N ASP A 269 9.70 1.36 -5.69
CA ASP A 269 8.52 2.22 -5.54
C ASP A 269 7.88 2.62 -6.88
N PRO A 270 8.58 3.16 -7.88
CA PRO A 270 7.96 3.49 -9.17
C PRO A 270 7.50 2.23 -9.95
N CYS A 271 8.20 1.10 -9.81
CA CYS A 271 7.76 -0.17 -10.39
C CYS A 271 6.48 -0.67 -9.73
N TYR A 272 6.40 -0.57 -8.41
CA TYR A 272 5.20 -0.96 -7.65
C TYR A 272 3.99 -0.09 -8.02
N ALA A 273 4.13 1.23 -8.04
CA ALA A 273 3.05 2.15 -8.42
C ALA A 273 2.49 1.84 -9.82
N ALA A 274 3.36 1.57 -10.79
CA ALA A 274 2.95 1.16 -12.13
C ALA A 274 2.21 -0.19 -12.12
N THR A 275 2.68 -1.16 -11.32
CA THR A 275 2.07 -2.48 -11.19
C THR A 275 0.72 -2.41 -10.48
N ALA A 276 0.57 -1.53 -9.48
CA ALA A 276 -0.70 -1.28 -8.80
C ALA A 276 -1.76 -0.76 -9.79
N ILE A 277 -1.40 0.20 -10.65
CA ILE A 277 -2.28 0.70 -11.72
C ILE A 277 -2.73 -0.45 -12.64
N LEU A 278 -1.82 -1.36 -13.01
CA LEU A 278 -2.16 -2.52 -13.82
C LEU A 278 -3.12 -3.45 -13.08
N SER A 279 -2.79 -3.80 -11.85
CA SER A 279 -3.55 -4.75 -11.02
C SER A 279 -5.00 -4.31 -10.81
N GLU A 280 -5.22 -3.01 -10.52
CA GLU A 280 -6.55 -2.46 -10.30
C GLU A 280 -7.37 -2.25 -11.59
N SER A 281 -6.70 -2.20 -12.74
CA SER A 281 -7.33 -1.89 -14.02
C SER A 281 -7.23 -3.03 -15.03
N PHE A 282 -6.65 -4.18 -14.66
CA PHE A 282 -6.41 -5.28 -15.57
C PHE A 282 -7.70 -5.84 -16.16
N GLU A 283 -7.68 -6.07 -17.47
CA GLU A 283 -8.72 -6.77 -18.22
C GLU A 283 -8.05 -7.83 -19.08
N ALA A 284 -8.45 -9.08 -18.90
CA ALA A 284 -7.99 -10.16 -19.76
C ALA A 284 -8.37 -9.88 -21.22
N ASP A 285 -7.48 -10.27 -22.14
CA ASP A 285 -7.69 -10.14 -23.60
C ASP A 285 -7.87 -8.69 -24.12
N ASN A 286 -7.42 -7.69 -23.33
CA ASN A 286 -7.43 -6.29 -23.74
C ASN A 286 -6.01 -5.76 -24.03
N ASP A 287 -5.49 -6.12 -25.22
CA ASP A 287 -4.13 -5.70 -25.65
C ASP A 287 -3.96 -4.17 -25.72
N GLN A 288 -5.00 -3.43 -26.08
CA GLN A 288 -4.93 -1.96 -26.14
C GLN A 288 -4.73 -1.36 -24.75
N LYS A 289 -5.41 -1.91 -23.74
CA LYS A 289 -5.26 -1.49 -22.35
C LYS A 289 -3.88 -1.81 -21.81
N LEU A 290 -3.34 -2.98 -22.14
CA LEU A 290 -1.97 -3.37 -21.80
C LEU A 290 -0.93 -2.46 -22.47
N GLN A 291 -1.11 -2.14 -23.77
CA GLN A 291 -0.23 -1.19 -24.46
C GLN A 291 -0.28 0.20 -23.81
N LYS A 292 -1.47 0.69 -23.45
CA LYS A 292 -1.62 1.96 -22.74
C LYS A 292 -0.93 1.91 -21.38
N TRP A 293 -1.04 0.80 -20.63
CA TRP A 293 -0.29 0.63 -19.38
C TRP A 293 1.22 0.68 -19.59
N CYS A 294 1.76 0.08 -20.64
CA CYS A 294 3.19 0.18 -20.95
C CYS A 294 3.64 1.65 -21.13
N GLN A 295 2.79 2.50 -21.74
CA GLN A 295 3.08 3.93 -21.87
C GLN A 295 3.00 4.64 -20.51
N ILE A 296 2.00 4.29 -19.68
CA ILE A 296 1.89 4.81 -18.31
C ILE A 296 3.15 4.45 -17.52
N TYR A 297 3.56 3.18 -17.51
CA TYR A 297 4.76 2.72 -16.82
C TYR A 297 6.02 3.49 -17.26
N LYS A 298 6.22 3.59 -18.57
CA LYS A 298 7.33 4.34 -19.16
C LYS A 298 7.33 5.81 -18.70
N ASN A 299 6.18 6.48 -18.65
CA ASN A 299 6.07 7.86 -18.22
C ASN A 299 6.29 8.02 -16.71
N ILE A 300 5.87 7.05 -15.87
CA ILE A 300 6.23 7.04 -14.44
C ILE A 300 7.75 6.98 -14.28
N LEU A 301 8.45 6.10 -15.00
CA LEU A 301 9.92 6.03 -14.94
C LEU A 301 10.58 7.31 -15.46
N TYR A 302 10.09 7.93 -16.51
CA TYR A 302 10.61 9.22 -16.99
C TYR A 302 10.40 10.34 -15.98
N GLY A 303 9.24 10.41 -15.32
CA GLY A 303 8.98 11.37 -14.25
C GLY A 303 9.93 11.14 -13.07
N TYR A 304 10.09 9.91 -12.63
CA TYR A 304 11.00 9.54 -11.56
C TYR A 304 12.44 9.92 -11.90
N ASP A 305 12.95 9.52 -13.08
CA ASP A 305 14.30 9.83 -13.54
C ASP A 305 14.58 11.33 -13.68
N SER A 306 13.55 12.12 -13.98
CA SER A 306 13.71 13.58 -14.09
C SER A 306 14.04 14.25 -12.75
N VAL A 307 13.68 13.62 -11.63
CA VAL A 307 13.88 14.11 -10.27
C VAL A 307 14.96 13.31 -9.54
N ALA A 308 14.81 11.99 -9.47
CA ALA A 308 15.76 11.06 -8.84
C ALA A 308 16.49 10.25 -9.91
N LYS A 309 17.58 10.80 -10.43
CA LYS A 309 18.30 10.25 -11.57
C LYS A 309 18.59 8.76 -11.39
N LEU A 310 18.14 7.95 -12.35
CA LEU A 310 18.39 6.51 -12.39
C LEU A 310 19.81 6.20 -12.82
N THR A 311 20.35 5.13 -12.33
CA THR A 311 21.63 4.55 -12.82
C THR A 311 21.37 3.78 -14.12
N LYS A 312 22.44 3.36 -14.80
CA LYS A 312 22.30 2.51 -16.00
C LYS A 312 21.67 1.16 -15.71
N THR A 313 21.81 0.69 -14.48
CA THR A 313 21.37 -0.65 -14.06
C THR A 313 19.90 -0.64 -13.65
N GLU A 314 19.44 0.45 -13.02
CA GLU A 314 18.03 0.68 -12.75
C GLU A 314 17.25 0.87 -14.04
#